data_175077e196b76c464386e023d3b48f55
#
_entry.id   175077e196b76c464386e023d3b48f55
#
_cell.length_a   1.000
_cell.length_b   1.000
_cell.length_c   1.000
_cell.angle_alpha   90.00
_cell.angle_beta   90.00
_cell.angle_gamma   90.00
#
_symmetry.space_group_name_H-M   'P 1'
#
loop_
_entity.id
_entity.type
_entity.pdbx_description
1 polymer ?
#
loop_
_entity_poly.entity_id
_entity_poly.type
_entity_poly.pdbx_seq_one_letter_code
_entity_poly.pdbx_strand_id
1 'polypeptide(L)'
;MALIWIWNTSAVHAETHRDFLLNVVRHCIDPRANNYCSLCELPRSDSVCDGHDACPKSLEVWQQTKRFLALRDMNMCSCPSDFVHGLVLPLTPITGVEDPNRPDDIWQVAWSVGISKIDATQLALVVNPRNYRDQDQLHVHMVRLKSEARSELLGTTISHLRDVWQTAQLMADEKGLKDYGVLVAQNPEGGYLVVIDEESPEHKFTLATCQ
;
A
#
# COMPACT_ATOMS: atom_id res chain seq x y z
N MET A 1 -49.71 23.67 -18.11
CA MET A 1 -48.55 22.81 -18.44
C MET A 1 -47.41 23.20 -17.51
N ALA A 2 -47.17 22.40 -16.49
CA ALA A 2 -46.09 22.64 -15.52
C ALA A 2 -44.90 21.74 -15.91
N LEU A 3 -43.76 22.34 -16.23
CA LEU A 3 -42.49 21.64 -16.50
C LEU A 3 -41.85 21.26 -15.15
N ILE A 4 -41.82 19.98 -14.88
CA ILE A 4 -41.11 19.39 -13.72
C ILE A 4 -39.65 19.24 -14.14
N TRP A 5 -38.75 20.03 -13.55
CA TRP A 5 -37.30 19.83 -13.63
C TRP A 5 -36.90 18.74 -12.61
N ILE A 6 -36.52 17.58 -13.10
CA ILE A 6 -35.91 16.53 -12.28
C ILE A 6 -34.43 16.83 -12.21
N TRP A 7 -33.97 17.25 -11.03
CA TRP A 7 -32.55 17.38 -10.73
C TRP A 7 -31.99 15.98 -10.42
N ASN A 8 -31.16 15.50 -11.31
CA ASN A 8 -30.41 14.25 -11.11
C ASN A 8 -29.11 14.60 -10.37
N THR A 9 -29.16 14.62 -9.04
CA THR A 9 -27.98 14.84 -8.20
C THR A 9 -27.77 13.59 -7.35
N SER A 10 -27.03 12.62 -7.82
CA SER A 10 -26.46 11.58 -6.93
C SER A 10 -25.62 10.57 -7.71
N ALA A 11 -24.38 10.86 -8.01
CA ALA A 11 -23.40 9.84 -8.37
C ALA A 11 -21.93 10.27 -8.22
N VAL A 12 -21.66 11.54 -7.87
CA VAL A 12 -20.29 12.09 -7.98
C VAL A 12 -19.45 11.89 -6.70
N HIS A 13 -20.05 11.60 -5.55
CA HIS A 13 -19.32 11.60 -4.27
C HIS A 13 -18.78 10.23 -3.81
N ALA A 14 -19.23 9.12 -4.41
CA ALA A 14 -18.75 7.79 -4.00
C ALA A 14 -17.48 7.33 -4.77
N GLU A 15 -17.27 7.84 -6.00
CA GLU A 15 -16.08 7.50 -6.80
C GLU A 15 -14.81 8.22 -6.31
N THR A 16 -14.92 9.38 -5.70
CA THR A 16 -13.77 10.20 -5.32
C THR A 16 -12.92 9.62 -4.18
N HIS A 17 -13.48 8.79 -3.31
CA HIS A 17 -12.73 8.24 -2.16
C HIS A 17 -11.78 7.10 -2.55
N ARG A 18 -12.16 6.24 -3.47
CA ARG A 18 -11.34 5.07 -3.88
C ARG A 18 -10.18 5.46 -4.79
N ASP A 19 -10.23 6.62 -5.43
CA ASP A 19 -9.20 7.13 -6.34
C ASP A 19 -8.19 8.09 -5.69
N PHE A 20 -8.24 8.23 -4.36
CA PHE A 20 -7.39 9.19 -3.67
C PHE A 20 -5.89 8.97 -3.96
N LEU A 21 -5.37 7.75 -3.79
CA LEU A 21 -3.95 7.45 -4.07
C LEU A 21 -3.60 7.62 -5.56
N LEU A 22 -4.53 7.30 -6.47
CA LEU A 22 -4.36 7.55 -7.90
C LEU A 22 -4.28 9.05 -8.19
N ASN A 23 -5.09 9.86 -7.53
CA ASN A 23 -5.06 11.32 -7.66
C ASN A 23 -3.77 11.92 -7.10
N VAL A 24 -3.26 11.42 -5.98
CA VAL A 24 -1.93 11.79 -5.46
C VAL A 24 -0.86 11.56 -6.52
N VAL A 25 -0.83 10.36 -7.11
CA VAL A 25 0.14 10.02 -8.15
C VAL A 25 0.01 10.93 -9.39
N ARG A 26 -1.21 11.24 -9.81
CA ARG A 26 -1.46 12.01 -11.05
C ARG A 26 -1.26 13.51 -10.90
N HIS A 27 -1.56 14.07 -9.74
CA HIS A 27 -1.70 15.51 -9.57
C HIS A 27 -0.76 16.12 -8.52
N CYS A 28 -0.28 15.34 -7.55
CA CYS A 28 0.52 15.85 -6.46
C CYS A 28 2.02 15.66 -6.66
N ILE A 29 2.41 14.73 -7.55
CA ILE A 29 3.81 14.39 -7.78
C ILE A 29 4.35 15.21 -8.96
N ASP A 30 5.26 16.15 -8.69
CA ASP A 30 5.96 16.88 -9.75
C ASP A 30 7.20 16.09 -10.21
N PRO A 31 7.20 15.50 -11.43
CA PRO A 31 8.33 14.74 -11.92
C PRO A 31 9.61 15.56 -12.09
N ARG A 32 9.52 16.90 -12.02
CA ARG A 32 10.64 17.83 -12.13
C ARG A 32 11.29 18.15 -10.78
N ALA A 33 10.59 17.88 -9.67
CA ALA A 33 11.14 18.11 -8.34
C ALA A 33 12.12 16.99 -7.96
N ASN A 34 13.32 17.38 -7.54
CA ASN A 34 14.35 16.42 -7.11
C ASN A 34 14.14 15.94 -5.67
N ASN A 35 13.35 16.67 -4.88
CA ASN A 35 13.09 16.34 -3.47
C ASN A 35 11.73 16.88 -3.02
N TYR A 36 10.76 16.00 -2.93
CA TYR A 36 9.42 16.32 -2.42
C TYR A 36 9.39 16.54 -0.92
N CYS A 37 10.36 15.98 -0.18
CA CYS A 37 10.42 16.13 1.27
C CYS A 37 10.63 17.59 1.70
N SER A 38 11.10 18.46 0.82
CA SER A 38 11.16 19.90 1.10
C SER A 38 9.78 20.57 1.18
N LEU A 39 8.76 19.92 0.63
CA LEU A 39 7.35 20.35 0.66
C LEU A 39 6.53 19.56 1.68
N CYS A 40 7.10 18.52 2.28
CA CYS A 40 6.45 17.72 3.30
C CYS A 40 6.73 18.35 4.67
N GLU A 41 5.69 18.71 5.40
CA GLU A 41 5.87 18.95 6.82
C GLU A 41 6.31 17.63 7.48
N LEU A 42 7.24 17.72 8.43
CA LEU A 42 7.60 16.55 9.24
C LEU A 42 6.33 16.00 9.88
N PRO A 43 6.10 14.69 9.82
CA PRO A 43 4.94 14.10 10.48
C PRO A 43 5.03 14.42 11.96
N ARG A 44 4.01 15.07 12.47
CA ARG A 44 3.86 15.37 13.87
C ARG A 44 2.70 14.55 14.40
N SER A 45 2.85 14.01 15.59
CA SER A 45 1.79 13.25 16.26
C SER A 45 0.51 14.06 16.50
N ASP A 46 0.61 15.39 16.46
CA ASP A 46 -0.48 16.36 16.64
C ASP A 46 -0.98 16.98 15.32
N SER A 47 -0.39 16.58 14.18
CA SER A 47 -0.84 17.10 12.89
C SER A 47 -2.12 16.40 12.45
N VAL A 48 -3.15 17.19 12.16
CA VAL A 48 -4.31 16.72 11.41
C VAL A 48 -3.87 16.66 9.95
N CYS A 49 -3.83 15.45 9.38
CA CYS A 49 -3.70 15.32 7.94
C CYS A 49 -4.97 15.84 7.31
N ASP A 50 -4.88 16.96 6.58
CA ASP A 50 -5.96 17.47 5.75
C ASP A 50 -6.17 16.50 4.55
N GLY A 51 -6.56 15.25 4.85
CA GLY A 51 -6.66 14.15 3.90
C GLY A 51 -7.85 14.24 2.93
N HIS A 52 -8.45 15.42 2.78
CA HIS A 52 -9.60 15.62 1.90
C HIS A 52 -9.26 16.28 0.57
N ASP A 53 -8.07 16.82 0.42
CA ASP A 53 -7.62 17.41 -0.84
C ASP A 53 -6.78 16.40 -1.63
N ALA A 54 -6.91 16.40 -2.96
CA ALA A 54 -6.16 15.51 -3.85
C ALA A 54 -4.63 15.64 -3.71
N CYS A 55 -4.15 16.75 -3.12
CA CYS A 55 -2.74 17.03 -2.83
C CYS A 55 -2.58 17.48 -1.37
N PRO A 56 -2.52 16.55 -0.42
CA PRO A 56 -2.38 16.88 0.99
C PRO A 56 -1.05 17.59 1.25
N LYS A 57 -1.10 18.64 2.08
CA LYS A 57 0.08 19.45 2.46
C LYS A 57 1.13 18.67 3.27
N SER A 58 0.74 17.55 3.83
CA SER A 58 1.56 16.71 4.74
C SER A 58 2.07 15.43 4.08
N LEU A 59 2.21 15.39 2.75
CA LEU A 59 2.73 14.22 2.06
C LEU A 59 4.22 14.02 2.34
N GLU A 60 4.59 12.97 3.07
CA GLU A 60 5.98 12.60 3.31
C GLU A 60 6.44 11.57 2.29
N VAL A 61 7.25 11.99 1.33
CA VAL A 61 7.84 11.11 0.32
C VAL A 61 9.17 10.57 0.82
N TRP A 62 9.30 9.25 0.88
CA TRP A 62 10.52 8.57 1.29
C TRP A 62 11.46 8.29 0.11
N GLN A 63 10.87 7.95 -1.05
CA GLN A 63 11.62 7.70 -2.28
C GLN A 63 10.74 7.89 -3.49
N GLN A 64 11.30 8.46 -4.55
CA GLN A 64 10.67 8.51 -5.87
C GLN A 64 11.63 7.98 -6.92
N THR A 65 11.11 7.16 -7.81
CA THR A 65 11.80 6.68 -9.02
C THR A 65 11.02 7.08 -10.25
N LYS A 66 11.47 6.70 -11.44
CA LYS A 66 10.69 6.90 -12.68
C LYS A 66 9.38 6.10 -12.73
N ARG A 67 9.24 5.05 -11.90
CA ARG A 67 8.12 4.11 -11.96
C ARG A 67 7.32 4.02 -10.67
N PHE A 68 7.92 4.35 -9.54
CA PHE A 68 7.36 4.14 -8.21
C PHE A 68 7.53 5.35 -7.30
N LEU A 69 6.58 5.50 -6.42
CA LEU A 69 6.57 6.44 -5.31
C LEU A 69 6.50 5.65 -4.01
N ALA A 70 7.38 5.93 -3.07
CA ALA A 70 7.29 5.47 -1.69
C ALA A 70 6.99 6.66 -0.78
N LEU A 71 5.99 6.54 0.06
CA LEU A 71 5.56 7.59 0.97
C LEU A 71 5.11 7.02 2.33
N ARG A 72 5.06 7.89 3.34
CA ARG A 72 4.38 7.55 4.60
C ARG A 72 2.88 7.47 4.35
N ASP A 73 2.21 6.48 4.93
CA ASP A 73 0.76 6.41 4.87
C ASP A 73 0.15 7.61 5.61
N MET A 74 -0.68 8.37 4.90
CA MET A 74 -1.29 9.60 5.42
C MET A 74 -2.30 9.32 6.53
N ASN A 75 -2.93 8.14 6.54
CA ASN A 75 -3.80 7.73 7.63
C ASN A 75 -3.06 7.63 8.98
N MET A 76 -1.73 7.62 8.94
CA MET A 76 -0.86 7.51 10.11
C MET A 76 -0.28 8.87 10.57
N CYS A 77 -0.82 9.99 10.07
CA CYS A 77 -0.32 11.33 10.41
C CYS A 77 -0.43 11.67 11.90
N SER A 78 -1.45 11.15 12.60
CA SER A 78 -1.63 11.32 14.03
C SER A 78 -0.82 10.34 14.89
N CYS A 79 -0.13 9.39 14.27
CA CYS A 79 0.68 8.41 14.97
C CYS A 79 2.01 8.98 15.48
N PRO A 80 2.58 8.43 16.56
CA PRO A 80 3.94 8.75 16.99
C PRO A 80 4.96 8.62 15.84
N SER A 81 6.03 9.42 15.89
CA SER A 81 7.02 9.48 14.82
C SER A 81 7.79 8.17 14.60
N ASP A 82 7.85 7.30 15.60
CA ASP A 82 8.46 5.96 15.55
C ASP A 82 7.51 4.88 15.02
N PHE A 83 6.22 5.19 14.87
CA PHE A 83 5.28 4.31 14.20
C PHE A 83 5.47 4.42 12.69
N VAL A 84 5.93 3.33 12.08
CA VAL A 84 6.25 3.27 10.66
C VAL A 84 5.18 2.49 9.92
N HIS A 85 4.45 3.18 9.04
CA HIS A 85 3.57 2.62 8.04
C HIS A 85 3.78 3.39 6.74
N GLY A 86 4.23 2.71 5.71
CA GLY A 86 4.51 3.31 4.41
C GLY A 86 3.80 2.59 3.28
N LEU A 87 3.70 3.28 2.15
CA LEU A 87 3.09 2.76 0.93
C LEU A 87 4.08 2.89 -0.23
N VAL A 88 4.16 1.89 -1.08
CA VAL A 88 4.79 1.99 -2.40
C VAL A 88 3.75 1.84 -3.48
N LEU A 89 3.69 2.82 -4.38
CA LEU A 89 2.71 2.88 -5.47
C LEU A 89 3.42 2.94 -6.83
N PRO A 90 2.87 2.28 -7.88
CA PRO A 90 3.29 2.57 -9.24
C PRO A 90 2.80 3.96 -9.66
N LEU A 91 3.59 4.68 -10.48
CA LEU A 91 3.20 5.97 -11.06
C LEU A 91 2.21 5.84 -12.23
N THR A 92 1.90 4.61 -12.62
CA THR A 92 0.87 4.31 -13.63
C THR A 92 -0.37 3.74 -12.95
N PRO A 93 -1.56 3.93 -13.51
CA PRO A 93 -2.79 3.35 -12.98
C PRO A 93 -2.73 1.82 -13.03
N ILE A 94 -2.73 1.20 -11.86
CA ILE A 94 -2.79 -0.26 -11.64
C ILE A 94 -3.76 -0.48 -10.49
N THR A 95 -4.75 -1.34 -10.65
CA THR A 95 -5.82 -1.43 -9.63
C THR A 95 -5.40 -2.23 -8.41
N GLY A 96 -4.80 -3.39 -8.56
CA GLY A 96 -4.44 -4.23 -7.40
C GLY A 96 -3.89 -5.59 -7.79
N VAL A 97 -4.10 -6.58 -6.92
CA VAL A 97 -3.64 -7.96 -7.13
C VAL A 97 -4.23 -8.58 -8.40
N GLU A 98 -5.44 -8.18 -8.74
CA GLU A 98 -6.18 -8.64 -9.92
C GLU A 98 -5.71 -8.05 -11.24
N ASP A 99 -4.90 -6.95 -11.21
CA ASP A 99 -4.45 -6.30 -12.45
C ASP A 99 -3.34 -7.11 -13.13
N PRO A 100 -3.51 -7.52 -14.40
CA PRO A 100 -2.51 -8.30 -15.10
C PRO A 100 -1.21 -7.52 -15.39
N ASN A 101 -1.25 -6.19 -15.33
CA ASN A 101 -0.10 -5.31 -15.60
C ASN A 101 0.66 -4.92 -14.31
N ARG A 102 0.33 -5.53 -13.16
CA ARG A 102 1.03 -5.27 -11.91
C ARG A 102 2.53 -5.52 -12.04
N PRO A 103 3.38 -4.56 -11.63
CA PRO A 103 4.81 -4.68 -11.82
C PRO A 103 5.46 -5.61 -10.79
N ASP A 104 6.30 -6.54 -11.25
CA ASP A 104 7.01 -7.48 -10.36
C ASP A 104 8.06 -6.79 -9.49
N ASP A 105 8.69 -5.74 -9.99
CA ASP A 105 9.74 -5.00 -9.30
C ASP A 105 9.23 -4.08 -8.17
N ILE A 106 7.93 -3.91 -8.02
CA ILE A 106 7.36 -3.14 -6.89
C ILE A 106 7.77 -3.72 -5.54
N TRP A 107 7.84 -5.05 -5.43
CA TRP A 107 8.23 -5.74 -4.20
C TRP A 107 9.68 -5.46 -3.81
N GLN A 108 10.58 -5.39 -4.80
CA GLN A 108 11.98 -5.07 -4.55
C GLN A 108 12.16 -3.62 -4.10
N VAL A 109 11.41 -2.69 -4.70
CA VAL A 109 11.42 -1.28 -4.28
C VAL A 109 10.86 -1.16 -2.87
N ALA A 110 9.71 -1.78 -2.58
CA ALA A 110 9.09 -1.77 -1.27
C ALA A 110 10.02 -2.38 -0.19
N TRP A 111 10.69 -3.48 -0.51
CA TRP A 111 11.65 -4.09 0.41
C TRP A 111 12.83 -3.16 0.70
N SER A 112 13.44 -2.59 -0.35
CA SER A 112 14.57 -1.68 -0.21
C SER A 112 14.25 -0.45 0.63
N VAL A 113 13.08 0.16 0.43
CA VAL A 113 12.62 1.28 1.25
C VAL A 113 12.26 0.82 2.66
N GLY A 114 11.52 -0.29 2.77
CA GLY A 114 11.04 -0.82 4.04
C GLY A 114 12.17 -1.11 5.03
N ILE A 115 13.26 -1.78 4.60
CA ILE A 115 14.41 -2.09 5.46
C ILE A 115 15.19 -0.85 5.91
N SER A 116 15.03 0.29 5.25
CA SER A 116 15.59 1.56 5.72
C SER A 116 14.80 2.18 6.88
N LYS A 117 13.60 1.68 7.15
CA LYS A 117 12.64 2.20 8.14
C LYS A 117 12.29 1.19 9.23
N ILE A 118 12.30 -0.09 8.90
CA ILE A 118 11.90 -1.21 9.77
C ILE A 118 12.96 -2.28 9.68
N ASP A 119 13.32 -2.89 10.81
CA ASP A 119 14.23 -4.05 10.81
C ASP A 119 13.71 -5.15 9.87
N ALA A 120 14.60 -5.74 9.07
CA ALA A 120 14.23 -6.75 8.07
C ALA A 120 13.48 -7.94 8.69
N THR A 121 13.80 -8.32 9.92
CA THR A 121 13.12 -9.40 10.64
C THR A 121 11.71 -9.05 11.08
N GLN A 122 11.36 -7.76 11.14
CA GLN A 122 10.05 -7.26 11.54
C GLN A 122 9.25 -6.71 10.36
N LEU A 123 9.89 -6.51 9.20
CA LEU A 123 9.23 -5.95 8.02
C LEU A 123 8.25 -6.96 7.42
N ALA A 124 7.04 -6.50 7.15
CA ALA A 124 6.10 -7.12 6.25
C ALA A 124 5.77 -6.16 5.10
N LEU A 125 5.70 -6.71 3.89
CA LEU A 125 5.15 -6.05 2.73
C LEU A 125 3.77 -6.65 2.46
N VAL A 126 2.74 -5.82 2.30
CA VAL A 126 1.37 -6.32 2.18
C VAL A 126 0.62 -5.62 1.05
N VAL A 127 -0.16 -6.39 0.31
CA VAL A 127 -1.23 -5.90 -0.58
C VAL A 127 -2.53 -6.54 -0.15
N ASN A 128 -3.54 -5.74 0.16
CA ASN A 128 -4.85 -6.23 0.57
C ASN A 128 -5.69 -6.69 -0.64
N PRO A 129 -6.60 -7.67 -0.45
CA PRO A 129 -7.54 -8.07 -1.49
C PRO A 129 -8.53 -6.94 -1.77
N ARG A 130 -9.19 -7.02 -2.93
CA ARG A 130 -10.11 -5.97 -3.41
C ARG A 130 -11.22 -5.62 -2.40
N ASN A 131 -11.75 -6.63 -1.71
CA ASN A 131 -12.83 -6.44 -0.75
C ASN A 131 -12.40 -5.81 0.59
N TYR A 132 -11.07 -5.70 0.83
CA TYR A 132 -10.49 -5.21 2.07
C TYR A 132 -9.58 -3.99 1.86
N ARG A 133 -9.61 -3.36 0.67
CA ARG A 133 -8.88 -2.13 0.40
C ARG A 133 -9.82 -0.96 0.15
N ASP A 134 -9.44 0.22 0.61
CA ASP A 134 -10.19 1.46 0.42
C ASP A 134 -9.78 2.22 -0.86
N GLN A 135 -8.66 1.83 -1.48
CA GLN A 135 -8.09 2.51 -2.64
C GLN A 135 -7.92 1.55 -3.82
N ASP A 136 -8.25 2.01 -5.04
CA ASP A 136 -8.13 1.21 -6.26
C ASP A 136 -6.80 1.44 -7.01
N GLN A 137 -5.89 2.26 -6.49
CA GLN A 137 -4.50 2.27 -6.95
C GLN A 137 -3.71 1.20 -6.19
N LEU A 138 -2.99 0.33 -6.91
CA LEU A 138 -2.10 -0.66 -6.30
C LEU A 138 -1.14 0.04 -5.33
N HIS A 139 -1.07 -0.46 -4.11
CA HIS A 139 -0.13 -0.01 -3.11
C HIS A 139 0.36 -1.18 -2.27
N VAL A 140 1.66 -1.22 -2.05
CA VAL A 140 2.30 -2.19 -1.17
C VAL A 140 2.54 -1.48 0.17
N HIS A 141 1.88 -1.95 1.22
CA HIS A 141 2.11 -1.50 2.59
C HIS A 141 3.48 -1.99 3.08
N MET A 142 4.24 -1.12 3.73
CA MET A 142 5.46 -1.43 4.46
C MET A 142 5.18 -1.24 5.95
N VAL A 143 5.01 -2.34 6.68
CA VAL A 143 4.50 -2.35 8.04
C VAL A 143 5.29 -3.33 8.92
N ARG A 144 5.14 -3.22 10.26
CA ARG A 144 5.74 -4.18 11.17
C ARG A 144 4.83 -5.40 11.36
N LEU A 145 5.43 -6.58 11.36
CA LEU A 145 4.76 -7.79 11.83
C LEU A 145 4.41 -7.67 13.32
N LYS A 146 3.27 -8.22 13.72
CA LYS A 146 2.99 -8.52 15.12
C LYS A 146 4.01 -9.55 15.63
N SER A 147 4.40 -9.46 16.88
CA SER A 147 5.40 -10.36 17.47
C SER A 147 5.05 -11.85 17.35
N GLU A 148 3.76 -12.16 17.52
CA GLU A 148 3.20 -13.50 17.45
C GLU A 148 3.00 -13.99 16.00
N ALA A 149 2.76 -13.09 15.07
CA ALA A 149 2.37 -13.42 13.70
C ALA A 149 3.41 -14.28 12.97
N ARG A 150 4.71 -14.10 13.28
CA ARG A 150 5.77 -14.82 12.58
C ARG A 150 5.62 -16.35 12.66
N SER A 151 5.19 -16.87 13.80
CA SER A 151 4.95 -18.30 13.99
C SER A 151 3.67 -18.81 13.32
N GLU A 152 2.78 -17.91 12.93
CA GLU A 152 1.49 -18.21 12.31
C GLU A 152 1.56 -18.10 10.79
N LEU A 153 2.62 -17.48 10.23
CA LEU A 153 2.77 -17.32 8.79
C LEU A 153 3.03 -18.66 8.13
N LEU A 154 2.07 -19.13 7.36
CA LEU A 154 2.16 -20.32 6.52
C LEU A 154 2.15 -19.92 5.05
N GLY A 155 3.23 -20.20 4.34
CA GLY A 155 3.38 -19.75 2.97
C GLY A 155 4.45 -20.51 2.18
N THR A 156 4.76 -20.00 1.01
CA THR A 156 5.77 -20.54 0.09
C THR A 156 7.02 -19.68 0.15
N THR A 157 8.18 -20.33 0.30
CA THR A 157 9.48 -19.65 0.28
C THR A 157 9.95 -19.40 -1.15
N ILE A 158 10.42 -18.18 -1.41
CA ILE A 158 11.04 -17.78 -2.66
C ILE A 158 12.43 -17.16 -2.42
N SER A 159 13.29 -17.22 -3.44
CA SER A 159 14.63 -16.61 -3.36
C SER A 159 14.67 -15.17 -3.84
N HIS A 160 13.75 -14.75 -4.69
CA HIS A 160 13.75 -13.43 -5.31
C HIS A 160 12.37 -12.77 -5.23
N LEU A 161 12.34 -11.50 -4.84
CA LEU A 161 11.10 -10.72 -4.69
C LEU A 161 10.32 -10.53 -6.01
N ARG A 162 10.96 -10.62 -7.15
CA ARG A 162 10.28 -10.61 -8.47
C ARG A 162 9.35 -11.79 -8.68
N ASP A 163 9.51 -12.87 -7.92
CA ASP A 163 8.72 -14.10 -8.07
C ASP A 163 7.43 -14.07 -7.22
N VAL A 164 7.21 -12.99 -6.45
CA VAL A 164 6.07 -12.89 -5.51
C VAL A 164 4.74 -13.05 -6.21
N TRP A 165 4.49 -12.27 -7.28
CA TRP A 165 3.19 -12.32 -7.97
C TRP A 165 2.89 -13.67 -8.58
N GLN A 166 3.90 -14.29 -9.21
CA GLN A 166 3.76 -15.62 -9.79
C GLN A 166 3.47 -16.66 -8.70
N THR A 167 4.21 -16.62 -7.59
CA THR A 167 4.02 -17.56 -6.47
C THR A 167 2.65 -17.37 -5.84
N ALA A 168 2.24 -16.13 -5.57
CA ALA A 168 0.93 -15.82 -5.01
C ALA A 168 -0.21 -16.29 -5.92
N GLN A 169 -0.07 -16.12 -7.25
CA GLN A 169 -1.06 -16.60 -8.22
C GLN A 169 -1.18 -18.13 -8.19
N LEU A 170 -0.07 -18.85 -8.21
CA LEU A 170 -0.07 -20.31 -8.13
C LEU A 170 -0.74 -20.82 -6.84
N MET A 171 -0.42 -20.20 -5.70
CA MET A 171 -1.06 -20.54 -4.43
C MET A 171 -2.57 -20.25 -4.44
N ALA A 172 -2.99 -19.15 -5.07
CA ALA A 172 -4.40 -18.79 -5.19
C ALA A 172 -5.15 -19.78 -6.12
N ASP A 173 -4.56 -20.14 -7.24
CA ASP A 173 -5.13 -21.12 -8.17
C ASP A 173 -5.32 -22.49 -7.50
N GLU A 174 -4.34 -22.96 -6.73
CA GLU A 174 -4.42 -24.21 -5.95
C GLU A 174 -5.57 -24.20 -4.93
N LYS A 175 -5.87 -23.01 -4.35
CA LYS A 175 -6.95 -22.82 -3.37
C LYS A 175 -8.28 -22.42 -4.01
N GLY A 176 -8.31 -22.15 -5.31
CA GLY A 176 -9.50 -21.68 -6.02
C GLY A 176 -9.90 -20.24 -5.65
N LEU A 177 -8.95 -19.43 -5.17
CA LEU A 177 -9.20 -18.04 -4.75
C LEU A 177 -9.18 -17.09 -5.95
N LYS A 178 -10.16 -16.20 -6.03
CA LYS A 178 -10.25 -15.17 -7.07
C LYS A 178 -9.87 -13.78 -6.55
N ASP A 179 -10.08 -13.54 -5.26
CA ASP A 179 -9.69 -12.31 -4.55
C ASP A 179 -8.85 -12.72 -3.34
N TYR A 180 -7.65 -12.18 -3.23
CA TYR A 180 -6.72 -12.52 -2.16
C TYR A 180 -5.75 -11.37 -1.92
N GLY A 181 -5.33 -11.23 -0.69
CA GLY A 181 -4.20 -10.39 -0.31
C GLY A 181 -2.89 -11.16 -0.35
N VAL A 182 -1.79 -10.44 -0.40
CA VAL A 182 -0.44 -11.01 -0.41
C VAL A 182 0.38 -10.37 0.71
N LEU A 183 1.05 -11.20 1.52
CA LEU A 183 2.03 -10.75 2.50
C LEU A 183 3.38 -11.37 2.16
N VAL A 184 4.43 -10.54 2.23
CA VAL A 184 5.82 -10.97 2.06
C VAL A 184 6.61 -10.57 3.30
N ALA A 185 7.35 -11.52 3.87
CA ALA A 185 8.24 -11.31 5.01
C ALA A 185 9.56 -12.04 4.79
N GLN A 186 10.61 -11.64 5.50
CA GLN A 186 11.87 -12.38 5.48
C GLN A 186 11.67 -13.79 6.05
N ASN A 187 12.14 -14.82 5.34
CA ASN A 187 12.23 -16.16 5.90
C ASN A 187 13.53 -16.30 6.73
N PRO A 188 13.45 -16.72 8.00
CA PRO A 188 14.62 -16.93 8.83
C PRO A 188 15.64 -17.93 8.26
N GLU A 189 15.17 -18.88 7.45
CA GLU A 189 16.02 -19.89 6.79
C GLU A 189 16.62 -19.40 5.48
N GLY A 190 16.34 -18.16 5.08
CA GLY A 190 16.80 -17.51 3.87
C GLY A 190 15.70 -17.27 2.84
N GLY A 191 15.86 -16.20 2.04
CA GLY A 191 14.85 -15.77 1.08
C GLY A 191 13.66 -15.09 1.74
N TYR A 192 12.49 -15.22 1.11
CA TYR A 192 11.26 -14.54 1.51
C TYR A 192 10.10 -15.54 1.59
N LEU A 193 9.23 -15.35 2.55
CA LEU A 193 7.99 -16.10 2.69
C LEU A 193 6.86 -15.32 2.02
N VAL A 194 6.16 -15.96 1.08
CA VAL A 194 4.95 -15.42 0.44
C VAL A 194 3.74 -16.11 1.06
N VAL A 195 2.83 -15.31 1.60
CA VAL A 195 1.57 -15.76 2.21
C VAL A 195 0.42 -15.12 1.44
N ILE A 196 -0.66 -15.88 1.21
CA ILE A 196 -1.91 -15.34 0.68
C ILE A 196 -3.04 -15.54 1.67
N ASP A 197 -3.97 -14.59 1.71
CA ASP A 197 -5.15 -14.64 2.58
C ASP A 197 -6.38 -14.08 1.84
N GLU A 198 -7.56 -14.63 2.08
CA GLU A 198 -8.83 -14.12 1.54
C GLU A 198 -9.29 -12.84 2.25
N GLU A 199 -8.82 -12.64 3.48
CA GLU A 199 -9.05 -11.44 4.26
C GLU A 199 -7.84 -10.50 4.15
N SER A 200 -7.85 -9.40 4.90
CA SER A 200 -6.73 -8.48 4.97
C SER A 200 -5.54 -9.08 5.73
N PRO A 201 -4.46 -9.50 5.06
CA PRO A 201 -3.28 -9.96 5.76
C PRO A 201 -2.60 -8.83 6.55
N GLU A 202 -2.83 -7.58 6.17
CA GLU A 202 -2.37 -6.41 6.92
C GLU A 202 -2.99 -6.40 8.33
N HIS A 203 -4.31 -6.43 8.45
CA HIS A 203 -4.98 -6.40 9.75
C HIS A 203 -4.68 -7.65 10.57
N LYS A 204 -4.57 -8.79 9.93
CA LYS A 204 -4.35 -10.08 10.60
C LYS A 204 -2.96 -10.20 11.20
N PHE A 205 -1.93 -9.86 10.45
CA PHE A 205 -0.55 -10.21 10.79
C PHE A 205 0.34 -9.01 11.14
N THR A 206 -0.13 -7.76 10.99
CA THR A 206 0.72 -6.58 11.14
C THR A 206 0.16 -5.55 12.12
N LEU A 207 1.04 -4.66 12.55
CA LEU A 207 0.68 -3.46 13.30
C LEU A 207 0.22 -2.38 12.31
N ALA A 208 -1.01 -2.52 11.79
CA ALA A 208 -1.56 -1.65 10.74
C ALA A 208 -1.90 -0.25 11.25
N THR A 209 -2.20 -0.10 12.55
CA THR A 209 -2.59 1.19 13.18
C THR A 209 -1.79 1.45 14.44
N CYS A 210 -1.53 2.72 14.76
CA CYS A 210 -1.01 3.11 16.05
C CYS A 210 -2.16 3.19 17.05
N GLN A 211 -2.26 2.26 17.93
CA GLN A 211 -3.18 2.28 19.07
C GLN A 211 -2.45 2.65 20.33
#